data_ad6b0fe014cd09ebf803546ec218135f
#
_entry.id   ad6b0fe014cd09ebf803546ec218135f
#
_cell.length_a   1.000
_cell.length_b   1.000
_cell.length_c   1.000
_cell.angle_alpha   90.00
_cell.angle_beta   90.00
_cell.angle_gamma   90.00
#
_symmetry.space_group_name_H-M   'P 1'
#
loop_
_entity.id
_entity.type
_entity.pdbx_description
1 polymer ?
#
loop_
_entity_poly.entity_id
_entity_poly.type
_entity_poly.pdbx_seq_one_letter_code
_entity_poly.pdbx_strand_id
1 'polypeptide(L)'
;MKKLFLITVTILFVTSIVAQEKFVVREITDTQKHSRMVGQANGIILNLISYAISQGNSVEEVAKFTGDQFKTGWNKENGWEGFAKGCLNNWAIFIPNNKLVILEQSETMLKFQSKTPYVWLKNNGPQYNVSYDEYMTFLKINHKIIAEYLGADISFKEVEDGIILTVKKK
;
A
#
# COMPACT_ATOMS: atom_id res chain seq x y z
N MET A 1 -46.98 -3.37 -49.27
CA MET A 1 -45.53 -3.10 -49.14
C MET A 1 -45.20 -1.92 -48.25
N LYS A 2 -45.88 -0.78 -48.24
CA LYS A 2 -45.57 0.39 -47.35
C LYS A 2 -45.69 0.15 -45.87
N LYS A 3 -46.62 -0.70 -45.40
CA LYS A 3 -46.79 -1.00 -43.96
C LYS A 3 -45.69 -1.91 -43.39
N LEU A 4 -45.14 -2.82 -44.22
CA LEU A 4 -44.05 -3.71 -43.79
C LEU A 4 -42.73 -2.93 -43.59
N PHE A 5 -42.49 -1.93 -44.46
CA PHE A 5 -41.32 -1.07 -44.39
C PHE A 5 -41.30 -0.19 -43.10
N LEU A 6 -42.49 0.28 -42.70
CA LEU A 6 -42.62 1.09 -41.48
C LEU A 6 -42.34 0.29 -40.20
N ILE A 7 -42.76 -0.98 -40.15
CA ILE A 7 -42.51 -1.87 -39.01
C ILE A 7 -41.03 -2.21 -38.92
N THR A 8 -40.35 -2.44 -40.02
CA THR A 8 -38.92 -2.76 -40.06
C THR A 8 -38.06 -1.57 -39.60
N VAL A 9 -38.41 -0.36 -40.00
CA VAL A 9 -37.73 0.88 -39.56
C VAL A 9 -37.95 1.14 -38.05
N THR A 10 -39.16 0.89 -37.54
CA THR A 10 -39.47 1.07 -36.12
C THR A 10 -38.73 0.05 -35.25
N ILE A 11 -38.58 -1.20 -35.68
CA ILE A 11 -37.83 -2.23 -34.97
C ILE A 11 -36.32 -1.90 -34.97
N LEU A 12 -35.77 -1.38 -36.07
CA LEU A 12 -34.38 -0.93 -36.14
C LEU A 12 -34.09 0.28 -35.24
N PHE A 13 -35.05 1.18 -35.05
CA PHE A 13 -34.90 2.31 -34.11
C PHE A 13 -35.02 1.89 -32.67
N VAL A 14 -35.86 0.92 -32.32
CA VAL A 14 -35.99 0.41 -30.96
C VAL A 14 -34.77 -0.41 -30.53
N THR A 15 -34.16 -1.17 -31.44
CA THR A 15 -32.94 -1.93 -31.13
C THR A 15 -31.71 -1.04 -30.98
N SER A 16 -31.67 0.14 -31.58
CA SER A 16 -30.56 1.09 -31.40
C SER A 16 -30.62 1.88 -30.07
N ILE A 17 -31.81 1.99 -29.45
CA ILE A 17 -31.96 2.70 -28.18
C ILE A 17 -31.56 1.82 -26.97
N VAL A 18 -31.64 0.49 -27.11
CA VAL A 18 -31.29 -0.43 -25.99
C VAL A 18 -29.78 -0.71 -25.88
N ALA A 19 -28.98 -0.30 -26.88
CA ALA A 19 -27.54 -0.57 -26.94
C ALA A 19 -26.66 0.49 -26.26
N GLN A 20 -27.22 1.55 -25.67
CA GLN A 20 -26.47 2.74 -25.29
C GLN A 20 -26.07 2.86 -23.78
N GLU A 21 -26.45 1.92 -22.93
CA GLU A 21 -26.08 1.98 -21.50
C GLU A 21 -25.18 0.84 -21.04
N LYS A 22 -24.09 0.59 -21.76
CA LYS A 22 -23.14 -0.47 -21.34
C LYS A 22 -22.11 0.01 -20.32
N PHE A 23 -21.89 1.29 -20.19
CA PHE A 23 -20.88 1.86 -19.29
C PHE A 23 -21.47 3.02 -18.48
N VAL A 24 -21.62 2.81 -17.20
CA VAL A 24 -22.03 3.86 -16.25
C VAL A 24 -20.83 4.25 -15.40
N VAL A 25 -20.53 5.54 -15.32
CA VAL A 25 -19.55 6.07 -14.39
C VAL A 25 -20.15 5.97 -12.98
N ARG A 26 -19.62 5.06 -12.17
CA ARG A 26 -20.06 4.90 -10.79
C ARG A 26 -19.47 6.00 -9.91
N GLU A 27 -20.30 6.55 -9.05
CA GLU A 27 -19.78 7.35 -7.93
C GLU A 27 -18.94 6.46 -7.01
N ILE A 28 -17.75 6.94 -6.69
CA ILE A 28 -16.79 6.24 -5.83
C ILE A 28 -16.59 7.08 -4.59
N THR A 29 -16.85 6.51 -3.41
CA THR A 29 -16.62 7.16 -2.12
C THR A 29 -15.13 7.42 -1.88
N ASP A 30 -14.78 8.39 -1.02
CA ASP A 30 -13.38 8.68 -0.71
C ASP A 30 -12.67 7.49 -0.06
N THR A 31 -13.38 6.70 0.75
CA THR A 31 -12.86 5.43 1.29
C THR A 31 -12.51 4.44 0.19
N GLN A 32 -13.34 4.32 -0.85
CA GLN A 32 -13.06 3.44 -1.99
C GLN A 32 -11.91 3.97 -2.83
N LYS A 33 -11.81 5.29 -3.05
CA LYS A 33 -10.68 5.93 -3.72
C LYS A 33 -9.38 5.66 -2.98
N HIS A 34 -9.37 5.90 -1.66
CA HIS A 34 -8.22 5.64 -0.80
C HIS A 34 -7.78 4.17 -0.87
N SER A 35 -8.70 3.22 -0.69
CA SER A 35 -8.38 1.79 -0.77
C SER A 35 -7.79 1.39 -2.13
N ARG A 36 -8.29 1.96 -3.23
CA ARG A 36 -7.75 1.71 -4.59
C ARG A 36 -6.35 2.31 -4.76
N MET A 37 -6.12 3.55 -4.28
CA MET A 37 -4.81 4.19 -4.34
C MET A 37 -3.76 3.39 -3.56
N VAL A 38 -4.09 2.93 -2.35
CA VAL A 38 -3.21 2.08 -1.55
C VAL A 38 -2.95 0.75 -2.24
N GLY A 39 -3.99 0.12 -2.83
CA GLY A 39 -3.82 -1.11 -3.62
C GLY A 39 -2.88 -0.92 -4.82
N GLN A 40 -2.99 0.20 -5.54
CA GLN A 40 -2.08 0.53 -6.64
C GLN A 40 -0.65 0.78 -6.16
N ALA A 41 -0.46 1.51 -5.06
CA ALA A 41 0.86 1.75 -4.47
C ALA A 41 1.54 0.42 -4.06
N ASN A 42 0.82 -0.47 -3.40
CA ASN A 42 1.32 -1.81 -3.08
C ASN A 42 1.64 -2.62 -4.34
N GLY A 43 0.79 -2.54 -5.38
CA GLY A 43 1.03 -3.18 -6.67
C GLY A 43 2.32 -2.70 -7.33
N ILE A 44 2.64 -1.41 -7.25
CA ILE A 44 3.90 -0.85 -7.77
C ILE A 44 5.10 -1.40 -6.98
N ILE A 45 5.01 -1.46 -5.65
CA ILE A 45 6.07 -2.04 -4.81
C ILE A 45 6.31 -3.51 -5.16
N LEU A 46 5.24 -4.31 -5.28
CA LEU A 46 5.38 -5.71 -5.66
C LEU A 46 5.97 -5.90 -7.05
N ASN A 47 5.58 -5.07 -8.02
CA ASN A 47 6.17 -5.11 -9.36
C ASN A 47 7.66 -4.74 -9.35
N LEU A 48 8.07 -3.76 -8.53
CA LEU A 48 9.48 -3.41 -8.35
C LEU A 48 10.28 -4.59 -7.80
N ILE A 49 9.78 -5.23 -6.74
CA ILE A 49 10.42 -6.40 -6.13
C ILE A 49 10.49 -7.54 -7.16
N SER A 50 9.38 -7.85 -7.81
CA SER A 50 9.30 -8.91 -8.84
C SER A 50 10.28 -8.67 -9.98
N TYR A 51 10.34 -7.44 -10.51
CA TYR A 51 11.27 -7.07 -11.56
C TYR A 51 12.73 -7.29 -11.12
N ALA A 52 13.08 -6.81 -9.93
CA ALA A 52 14.44 -6.94 -9.44
C ALA A 52 14.85 -8.41 -9.21
N ILE A 53 13.96 -9.24 -8.68
CA ILE A 53 14.18 -10.70 -8.55
C ILE A 53 14.40 -11.31 -9.96
N SER A 54 13.62 -10.91 -10.96
CA SER A 54 13.78 -11.39 -12.33
C SER A 54 15.12 -11.02 -12.97
N GLN A 55 15.77 -9.97 -12.44
CA GLN A 55 17.13 -9.55 -12.85
C GLN A 55 18.23 -10.18 -11.99
N GLY A 56 17.90 -11.12 -11.10
CA GLY A 56 18.85 -11.83 -10.25
C GLY A 56 19.23 -11.12 -8.95
N ASN A 57 18.51 -10.04 -8.58
CA ASN A 57 18.71 -9.36 -7.30
C ASN A 57 17.87 -10.02 -6.20
N SER A 58 18.35 -9.96 -4.95
CA SER A 58 17.56 -10.36 -3.78
C SER A 58 16.57 -9.25 -3.36
N VAL A 59 15.58 -9.63 -2.56
CA VAL A 59 14.63 -8.66 -1.95
C VAL A 59 15.37 -7.66 -1.05
N GLU A 60 16.39 -8.14 -0.34
CA GLU A 60 17.24 -7.34 0.55
C GLU A 60 18.00 -6.26 -0.22
N GLU A 61 18.56 -6.61 -1.39
CA GLU A 61 19.27 -5.65 -2.25
C GLU A 61 18.35 -4.56 -2.77
N VAL A 62 17.15 -4.92 -3.22
CA VAL A 62 16.13 -3.96 -3.67
C VAL A 62 15.67 -3.08 -2.52
N ALA A 63 15.41 -3.67 -1.36
CA ALA A 63 14.99 -2.94 -0.18
C ALA A 63 16.06 -1.96 0.30
N LYS A 64 17.33 -2.36 0.25
CA LYS A 64 18.45 -1.50 0.59
C LYS A 64 18.58 -0.34 -0.41
N PHE A 65 18.54 -0.62 -1.70
CA PHE A 65 18.60 0.41 -2.73
C PHE A 65 17.48 1.44 -2.56
N THR A 66 16.23 0.99 -2.41
CA THR A 66 15.09 1.89 -2.26
C THR A 66 15.10 2.64 -0.93
N GLY A 67 15.52 2.02 0.17
CA GLY A 67 15.68 2.66 1.46
C GLY A 67 16.73 3.77 1.42
N ASP A 68 17.84 3.55 0.73
CA ASP A 68 18.88 4.56 0.51
C ASP A 68 18.40 5.76 -0.31
N GLN A 69 17.49 5.55 -1.27
CA GLN A 69 16.84 6.63 -1.99
C GLN A 69 15.81 7.37 -1.10
N PHE A 70 14.93 6.63 -0.42
CA PHE A 70 13.85 7.21 0.37
C PHE A 70 14.33 8.01 1.57
N LYS A 71 15.44 7.60 2.22
CA LYS A 71 15.98 8.36 3.37
C LYS A 71 16.31 9.81 3.02
N THR A 72 16.67 10.10 1.76
CA THR A 72 17.01 11.47 1.33
C THR A 72 15.81 12.42 1.29
N GLY A 73 14.59 11.88 1.22
CA GLY A 73 13.36 12.65 1.32
C GLY A 73 12.97 13.06 2.75
N TRP A 74 13.70 12.56 3.76
CA TRP A 74 13.44 12.89 5.14
C TRP A 74 14.39 14.00 5.61
N ASN A 75 13.84 15.03 6.29
CA ASN A 75 14.69 16.06 6.89
C ASN A 75 15.41 15.48 8.12
N LYS A 76 16.74 15.41 8.02
CA LYS A 76 17.59 14.83 9.06
C LYS A 76 17.52 15.58 10.40
N GLU A 77 17.24 16.88 10.36
CA GLU A 77 17.11 17.72 11.57
C GLU A 77 15.92 17.33 12.44
N ASN A 78 14.90 16.70 11.85
CA ASN A 78 13.74 16.21 12.60
C ASN A 78 14.07 15.01 13.51
N GLY A 79 15.21 14.35 13.29
CA GLY A 79 15.72 13.27 14.11
C GLY A 79 14.75 12.12 14.31
N TRP A 80 14.92 11.39 15.41
CA TRP A 80 14.09 10.23 15.76
C TRP A 80 12.60 10.58 15.96
N GLU A 81 12.28 11.77 16.45
CA GLU A 81 10.89 12.20 16.62
C GLU A 81 10.19 12.40 15.28
N GLY A 82 10.88 12.99 14.31
CA GLY A 82 10.39 13.11 12.95
C GLY A 82 10.12 11.76 12.32
N PHE A 83 11.01 10.78 12.55
CA PHE A 83 10.81 9.41 12.10
C PHE A 83 9.59 8.76 12.79
N ALA A 84 9.46 8.87 14.10
CA ALA A 84 8.34 8.31 14.87
C ALA A 84 6.99 8.88 14.40
N LYS A 85 6.89 10.20 14.23
CA LYS A 85 5.70 10.88 13.69
C LYS A 85 5.39 10.45 12.25
N GLY A 86 6.43 10.35 11.41
CA GLY A 86 6.29 9.88 10.03
C GLY A 86 5.82 8.43 9.96
N CYS A 87 6.30 7.55 10.83
CA CYS A 87 5.80 6.18 10.94
C CYS A 87 4.30 6.14 11.26
N LEU A 88 3.84 6.89 12.28
CA LEU A 88 2.42 6.95 12.61
C LEU A 88 1.58 7.39 11.40
N ASN A 89 1.99 8.47 10.73
CA ASN A 89 1.28 9.00 9.58
C ASN A 89 1.25 7.99 8.42
N ASN A 90 2.39 7.42 8.06
CA ASN A 90 2.48 6.46 6.97
C ASN A 90 1.66 5.20 7.25
N TRP A 91 1.75 4.64 8.45
CA TRP A 91 0.97 3.45 8.81
C TRP A 91 -0.53 3.73 8.90
N ALA A 92 -0.93 4.95 9.26
CA ALA A 92 -2.34 5.37 9.20
C ALA A 92 -2.86 5.50 7.76
N ILE A 93 -2.02 6.01 6.84
CA ILE A 93 -2.40 6.29 5.45
C ILE A 93 -2.32 5.03 4.58
N PHE A 94 -1.22 4.25 4.67
CA PHE A 94 -0.96 3.13 3.77
C PHE A 94 -1.68 1.82 4.13
N ILE A 95 -2.50 1.82 5.18
CA ILE A 95 -3.32 0.66 5.53
C ILE A 95 -4.79 1.11 5.63
N PRO A 96 -5.64 0.72 4.67
CA PRO A 96 -7.05 1.13 4.66
C PRO A 96 -7.78 0.77 5.95
N ASN A 97 -8.56 1.72 6.48
CA ASN A 97 -9.31 1.56 7.73
C ASN A 97 -8.44 1.16 8.93
N ASN A 98 -7.18 1.58 8.94
CA ASN A 98 -6.27 1.33 10.05
C ASN A 98 -6.61 2.26 11.22
N LYS A 99 -6.72 1.66 12.41
CA LYS A 99 -6.77 2.40 13.68
C LYS A 99 -5.50 2.05 14.43
N LEU A 100 -4.59 3.03 14.52
CA LEU A 100 -3.39 2.87 15.31
C LEU A 100 -3.73 2.92 16.80
N VAL A 101 -3.11 2.03 17.57
CA VAL A 101 -3.22 2.02 19.04
C VAL A 101 -1.84 2.30 19.61
N ILE A 102 -1.67 3.42 20.29
CA ILE A 102 -0.44 3.71 21.03
C ILE A 102 -0.40 2.82 22.27
N LEU A 103 0.61 1.97 22.36
CA LEU A 103 0.81 1.05 23.47
C LEU A 103 1.74 1.64 24.53
N GLU A 104 2.74 2.41 24.10
CA GLU A 104 3.72 3.04 24.98
C GLU A 104 4.33 4.26 24.29
N GLN A 105 4.55 5.34 25.05
CA GLN A 105 5.20 6.54 24.58
C GLN A 105 6.03 7.17 25.69
N SER A 106 7.27 7.57 25.36
CA SER A 106 8.18 8.30 26.23
C SER A 106 9.02 9.29 25.42
N GLU A 107 9.92 10.01 26.06
CA GLU A 107 10.87 10.92 25.38
C GLU A 107 11.86 10.20 24.44
N THR A 108 11.99 8.88 24.57
CA THR A 108 12.97 8.09 23.81
C THR A 108 12.35 6.90 23.08
N MET A 109 11.04 6.67 23.21
CA MET A 109 10.39 5.51 22.63
C MET A 109 8.94 5.78 22.26
N LEU A 110 8.55 5.23 21.10
CA LEU A 110 7.17 5.10 20.67
C LEU A 110 6.89 3.65 20.30
N LYS A 111 5.84 3.06 20.90
CA LYS A 111 5.38 1.72 20.58
C LYS A 111 3.89 1.78 20.23
N PHE A 112 3.54 1.25 19.09
CA PHE A 112 2.15 1.25 18.63
C PHE A 112 1.79 -0.03 17.87
N GLN A 113 0.51 -0.36 17.89
CA GLN A 113 -0.04 -1.48 17.13
C GLN A 113 -0.80 -0.94 15.91
N SER A 114 -0.65 -1.65 14.81
CA SER A 114 -1.29 -1.43 13.53
C SER A 114 -1.90 -2.72 13.03
N LYS A 115 -2.85 -2.64 12.10
CA LYS A 115 -3.26 -3.79 11.30
C LYS A 115 -2.08 -4.33 10.48
N THR A 116 -2.15 -5.58 10.10
CA THR A 116 -1.20 -6.21 9.17
C THR A 116 -1.19 -5.46 7.84
N PRO A 117 -0.02 -4.98 7.37
CA PRO A 117 0.06 -4.33 6.07
C PRO A 117 -0.20 -5.35 4.97
N TYR A 118 -0.94 -4.92 3.95
CA TYR A 118 -1.29 -5.71 2.77
C TYR A 118 -1.74 -7.14 3.11
N VAL A 119 -2.65 -7.26 4.06
CA VAL A 119 -3.22 -8.53 4.54
C VAL A 119 -3.78 -9.41 3.41
N TRP A 120 -4.17 -8.80 2.28
CA TRP A 120 -4.63 -9.53 1.10
C TRP A 120 -3.54 -10.50 0.60
N LEU A 121 -2.30 -10.05 0.50
CA LEU A 121 -1.17 -10.88 0.06
C LEU A 121 -0.92 -12.05 1.02
N LYS A 122 -1.05 -11.81 2.32
CA LYS A 122 -0.93 -12.85 3.35
C LYS A 122 -2.00 -13.94 3.20
N ASN A 123 -3.24 -13.54 2.88
CA ASN A 123 -4.38 -14.43 2.85
C ASN A 123 -4.59 -15.14 1.51
N ASN A 124 -4.12 -14.56 0.41
CA ASN A 124 -4.41 -15.05 -0.95
C ASN A 124 -3.17 -15.62 -1.66
N GLY A 125 -2.00 -15.59 -1.02
CA GLY A 125 -0.74 -16.06 -1.58
C GLY A 125 -0.02 -15.03 -2.46
N PRO A 126 1.07 -15.44 -3.11
CA PRO A 126 1.95 -14.54 -3.86
C PRO A 126 1.23 -13.79 -4.98
N GLN A 127 1.59 -12.51 -5.15
CA GLN A 127 1.16 -11.68 -6.27
C GLN A 127 2.40 -11.19 -7.02
N TYR A 128 2.38 -11.25 -8.34
CA TYR A 128 3.55 -10.98 -9.21
C TYR A 128 4.79 -11.78 -8.79
N ASN A 129 4.59 -13.01 -8.33
CA ASN A 129 5.64 -13.90 -7.78
C ASN A 129 6.35 -13.37 -6.52
N VAL A 130 5.74 -12.43 -5.82
CA VAL A 130 6.24 -11.91 -4.54
C VAL A 130 5.35 -12.42 -3.41
N SER A 131 5.94 -13.07 -2.43
CA SER A 131 5.28 -13.56 -1.22
C SER A 131 5.07 -12.45 -0.20
N TYR A 132 4.21 -12.71 0.80
CA TYR A 132 4.04 -11.80 1.94
C TYR A 132 5.35 -11.59 2.73
N ASP A 133 6.15 -12.64 2.90
CA ASP A 133 7.41 -12.55 3.65
C ASP A 133 8.44 -11.69 2.93
N GLU A 134 8.53 -11.80 1.61
CA GLU A 134 9.37 -10.94 0.79
C GLU A 134 8.93 -9.47 0.86
N TYR A 135 7.62 -9.21 0.75
CA TYR A 135 7.06 -7.87 0.93
C TYR A 135 7.38 -7.29 2.31
N MET A 136 7.23 -8.09 3.38
CA MET A 136 7.55 -7.66 4.74
C MET A 136 9.05 -7.46 4.94
N THR A 137 9.89 -8.26 4.32
CA THR A 137 11.35 -8.09 4.33
C THR A 137 11.72 -6.75 3.70
N PHE A 138 11.15 -6.45 2.53
CA PHE A 138 11.31 -5.16 1.87
C PHE A 138 10.91 -3.99 2.78
N LEU A 139 9.72 -4.03 3.38
CA LEU A 139 9.25 -2.97 4.28
C LEU A 139 10.16 -2.79 5.50
N LYS A 140 10.52 -3.88 6.16
CA LYS A 140 11.34 -3.85 7.39
C LYS A 140 12.72 -3.24 7.13
N ILE A 141 13.37 -3.59 6.02
CA ILE A 141 14.69 -3.06 5.66
C ILE A 141 14.60 -1.58 5.30
N ASN A 142 13.62 -1.18 4.49
CA ASN A 142 13.41 0.24 4.16
C ASN A 142 13.25 1.10 5.42
N HIS A 143 12.38 0.69 6.34
CA HIS A 143 12.16 1.43 7.58
C HIS A 143 13.40 1.50 8.45
N LYS A 144 14.19 0.42 8.53
CA LYS A 144 15.45 0.42 9.29
C LYS A 144 16.46 1.43 8.74
N ILE A 145 16.65 1.48 7.44
CA ILE A 145 17.58 2.42 6.79
C ILE A 145 17.17 3.87 7.07
N ILE A 146 15.87 4.18 6.95
CA ILE A 146 15.36 5.53 7.25
C ILE A 146 15.51 5.85 8.74
N ALA A 147 15.17 4.89 9.62
CA ALA A 147 15.33 5.03 11.05
C ALA A 147 16.79 5.36 11.42
N GLU A 148 17.74 4.57 10.92
CA GLU A 148 19.18 4.77 11.17
C GLU A 148 19.66 6.15 10.70
N TYR A 149 19.22 6.59 9.53
CA TYR A 149 19.53 7.92 8.99
C TYR A 149 19.05 9.05 9.91
N LEU A 150 17.93 8.85 10.62
CA LEU A 150 17.30 9.81 11.53
C LEU A 150 17.65 9.60 13.01
N GLY A 151 18.67 8.78 13.32
CA GLY A 151 19.10 8.53 14.70
C GLY A 151 18.07 7.72 15.52
N ALA A 152 17.33 6.86 14.87
CA ALA A 152 16.37 5.95 15.48
C ALA A 152 16.71 4.49 15.21
N ASP A 153 16.11 3.60 15.98
CA ASP A 153 15.99 2.18 15.71
C ASP A 153 14.51 1.80 15.60
N ILE A 154 14.20 0.79 14.77
CA ILE A 154 12.84 0.28 14.63
C ILE A 154 12.83 -1.24 14.65
N SER A 155 11.85 -1.79 15.37
CA SER A 155 11.59 -3.22 15.40
C SER A 155 10.12 -3.51 15.12
N PHE A 156 9.86 -4.71 14.60
CA PHE A 156 8.54 -5.20 14.17
C PHE A 156 8.26 -6.53 14.88
N LYS A 157 7.08 -6.66 15.45
CA LYS A 157 6.59 -7.90 16.05
C LYS A 157 5.20 -8.21 15.51
N GLU A 158 5.06 -9.28 14.75
CA GLU A 158 3.74 -9.75 14.31
C GLU A 158 2.98 -10.31 15.52
N VAL A 159 1.69 -10.00 15.57
CA VAL A 159 0.72 -10.47 16.56
C VAL A 159 -0.54 -10.95 15.85
N GLU A 160 -1.43 -11.63 16.56
CA GLU A 160 -2.65 -12.19 15.96
C GLU A 160 -3.47 -11.17 15.16
N ASP A 161 -3.69 -9.99 15.75
CA ASP A 161 -4.51 -8.92 15.16
C ASP A 161 -3.71 -7.82 14.45
N GLY A 162 -2.48 -8.10 14.01
CA GLY A 162 -1.71 -7.09 13.30
C GLY A 162 -0.21 -7.15 13.53
N ILE A 163 0.40 -5.98 13.70
CA ILE A 163 1.82 -5.83 13.91
C ILE A 163 2.10 -4.72 14.94
N ILE A 164 3.03 -4.97 15.85
CA ILE A 164 3.53 -3.98 16.81
C ILE A 164 4.84 -3.42 16.28
N LEU A 165 4.91 -2.09 16.18
CA LEU A 165 6.13 -1.36 15.86
C LEU A 165 6.66 -0.69 17.12
N THR A 166 7.97 -0.78 17.31
CA THR A 166 8.67 -0.07 18.37
C THR A 166 9.78 0.78 17.76
N VAL A 167 9.67 2.10 17.89
CA VAL A 167 10.66 3.08 17.46
C VAL A 167 11.37 3.59 18.70
N LYS A 168 12.71 3.58 18.70
CA LYS A 168 13.55 4.05 19.81
C LYS A 168 14.55 5.08 19.31
N LYS A 169 14.82 6.07 20.15
CA LYS A 169 15.96 6.98 19.96
C LYS A 169 17.27 6.18 20.15
N LYS A 170 18.24 6.38 19.26
CA LYS A 170 19.62 5.86 19.42
C LYS A 170 20.44 6.74 20.31
#